data_6daf719915fd39b1514337b410f89911
#
_entry.id   6daf719915fd39b1514337b410f89911
#
_cell.length_a   1.000
_cell.length_b   1.000
_cell.length_c   1.000
_cell.angle_alpha   90.00
_cell.angle_beta   90.00
_cell.angle_gamma   90.00
#
_symmetry.space_group_name_H-M   'P 1'
#
loop_
_entity.id
_entity.type
_entity.pdbx_description
1 polymer ?
#
loop_
_entity_poly.entity_id
_entity_poly.type
_entity_poly.pdbx_seq_one_letter_code
_entity_poly.pdbx_strand_id
1 'polypeptide(L)'
;VFVPAIRENTNGVSWSEDDMGEGKSIPLSEFYITTPDDSAATINEQITAGKNVYFTPGTYYAEEPILVNEDNTILLGTGMASIIPANEEAAMIIDDDVTGVKVAGLIFDAGEHSKYLLKVGTEKNSNNNEDNPIVLQDLFFRVGGTTDTLTKADNALEINANNVLCDHFWIWRADHGAGVEWYGNESDHGLIVNGDNVTCYALFNEHFQKYNTLWNGENGATYFYQNETAYDPISQEEW
;
A
#
# COMPACT_ATOMS: atom_id res chain seq x y z
N VAL A 1 -8.96 14.80 11.61
CA VAL A 1 -9.08 13.41 11.14
C VAL A 1 -9.48 12.52 12.31
N PHE A 2 -10.53 11.73 12.17
CA PHE A 2 -10.87 10.72 13.17
C PHE A 2 -10.16 9.41 12.82
N VAL A 3 -9.47 8.84 13.79
CA VAL A 3 -8.79 7.54 13.67
C VAL A 3 -9.52 6.55 14.57
N PRO A 4 -10.23 5.56 14.01
CA PRO A 4 -10.94 4.57 14.80
C PRO A 4 -9.96 3.69 15.58
N ALA A 5 -10.37 3.24 16.75
CA ALA A 5 -9.63 2.25 17.51
C ALA A 5 -9.68 0.88 16.82
N ILE A 6 -8.60 0.12 16.93
CA ILE A 6 -8.59 -1.29 16.55
C ILE A 6 -9.48 -2.05 17.54
N ARG A 7 -10.32 -2.93 17.03
CA ARG A 7 -11.26 -3.70 17.83
C ARG A 7 -11.02 -5.18 17.64
N GLU A 8 -11.26 -5.92 18.69
CA GLU A 8 -11.19 -7.38 18.70
C GLU A 8 -12.57 -7.99 18.97
N ASN A 9 -12.79 -9.20 18.47
CA ASN A 9 -13.98 -9.99 18.74
C ASN A 9 -15.31 -9.28 18.40
N THR A 10 -15.32 -8.47 17.32
CA THR A 10 -16.51 -7.76 16.84
C THR A 10 -17.24 -8.56 15.78
N ASN A 11 -18.55 -8.27 15.63
CA ASN A 11 -19.38 -8.83 14.57
C ASN A 11 -20.02 -7.71 13.74
N GLY A 12 -19.75 -7.74 12.43
CA GLY A 12 -20.32 -6.78 11.48
C GLY A 12 -19.83 -5.35 11.68
N VAL A 13 -20.55 -4.42 11.07
CA VAL A 13 -20.24 -2.99 11.12
C VAL A 13 -20.49 -2.45 12.54
N SER A 14 -19.52 -1.75 13.08
CA SER A 14 -19.54 -1.21 14.42
C SER A 14 -19.54 0.33 14.49
N TRP A 15 -19.82 0.97 13.38
CA TRP A 15 -19.95 2.43 13.27
C TRP A 15 -21.22 2.79 12.46
N SER A 16 -21.73 3.99 12.66
CA SER A 16 -22.83 4.55 11.89
C SER A 16 -22.59 6.05 11.65
N GLU A 17 -23.47 6.69 10.89
CA GLU A 17 -23.43 8.13 10.65
C GLU A 17 -23.46 8.94 11.96
N ASP A 18 -24.19 8.44 12.94
CA ASP A 18 -24.36 9.11 14.26
C ASP A 18 -23.35 8.65 15.32
N ASP A 19 -22.65 7.53 15.10
CA ASP A 19 -21.69 6.96 16.04
C ASP A 19 -20.50 6.34 15.31
N MET A 20 -19.39 7.05 15.31
CA MET A 20 -18.12 6.57 14.73
C MET A 20 -17.42 5.53 15.62
N GLY A 21 -17.97 5.22 16.79
CA GLY A 21 -17.38 4.33 17.76
C GLY A 21 -16.17 4.91 18.49
N GLU A 22 -15.40 4.03 19.15
CA GLU A 22 -14.17 4.44 19.85
C GLU A 22 -13.08 4.84 18.87
N GLY A 23 -12.30 5.83 19.24
CA GLY A 23 -11.20 6.34 18.41
C GLY A 23 -10.64 7.66 18.93
N LYS A 24 -9.74 8.25 18.14
CA LYS A 24 -9.07 9.52 18.48
C LYS A 24 -9.22 10.51 17.34
N SER A 25 -9.63 11.75 17.67
CA SER A 25 -9.60 12.86 16.72
C SER A 25 -8.25 13.56 16.76
N ILE A 26 -7.61 13.70 15.60
CA ILE A 26 -6.33 14.38 15.42
C ILE A 26 -6.59 15.67 14.62
N PRO A 27 -6.21 16.85 15.15
CA PRO A 27 -6.42 18.10 14.44
C PRO A 27 -5.58 18.20 13.18
N LEU A 28 -6.09 18.87 12.15
CA LEU A 28 -5.35 19.05 10.88
C LEU A 28 -4.03 19.82 11.05
N SER A 29 -3.85 20.57 12.14
CA SER A 29 -2.57 21.23 12.45
C SER A 29 -1.43 20.24 12.75
N GLU A 30 -1.73 18.98 13.03
CA GLU A 30 -0.74 17.90 13.19
C GLU A 30 -0.38 17.21 11.85
N PHE A 31 -1.02 17.63 10.76
CA PHE A 31 -0.74 17.14 9.43
C PHE A 31 0.03 18.18 8.60
N TYR A 32 1.00 17.71 7.85
CA TYR A 32 1.48 18.40 6.67
C TYR A 32 0.50 18.12 5.52
N ILE A 33 -0.08 19.17 4.97
CA ILE A 33 -1.00 19.05 3.83
C ILE A 33 -0.16 19.18 2.57
N THR A 34 0.11 18.07 1.93
CA THR A 34 0.95 18.02 0.72
C THR A 34 0.13 18.20 -0.54
N THR A 35 0.78 18.73 -1.55
CA THR A 35 0.25 18.91 -2.92
C THR A 35 1.14 18.19 -3.92
N PRO A 36 0.67 17.91 -5.16
CA PRO A 36 1.49 17.26 -6.19
C PRO A 36 2.77 18.01 -6.58
N ASP A 37 2.93 19.27 -6.18
CA ASP A 37 4.13 20.07 -6.42
C ASP A 37 5.24 19.82 -5.37
N ASP A 38 4.92 19.13 -4.27
CA ASP A 38 5.90 18.80 -3.23
C ASP A 38 6.74 17.60 -3.65
N SER A 39 8.05 17.68 -3.44
CA SER A 39 8.98 16.55 -3.66
C SER A 39 8.86 15.49 -2.56
N ALA A 40 9.27 14.26 -2.86
CA ALA A 40 9.39 13.21 -1.84
C ALA A 40 10.31 13.63 -0.69
N ALA A 41 11.41 14.33 -0.97
CA ALA A 41 12.31 14.88 0.05
C ALA A 41 11.59 15.83 1.02
N THR A 42 10.73 16.73 0.49
CA THR A 42 9.93 17.64 1.34
C THR A 42 8.98 16.85 2.24
N ILE A 43 8.31 15.84 1.71
CA ILE A 43 7.40 14.98 2.48
C ILE A 43 8.20 14.24 3.57
N ASN A 44 9.36 13.68 3.24
CA ASN A 44 10.25 12.97 4.18
C ASN A 44 10.72 13.86 5.33
N GLU A 45 11.08 15.13 5.04
CA GLU A 45 11.42 16.11 6.08
C GLU A 45 10.27 16.34 7.07
N GLN A 46 9.02 16.39 6.57
CA GLN A 46 7.86 16.58 7.43
C GLN A 46 7.56 15.35 8.29
N ILE A 47 7.70 14.15 7.74
CA ILE A 47 7.55 12.89 8.50
C ILE A 47 8.60 12.84 9.61
N THR A 48 9.87 13.04 9.28
CA THR A 48 10.98 13.06 10.27
C THR A 48 10.81 14.15 11.32
N ALA A 49 10.09 15.25 11.01
CA ALA A 49 9.72 16.27 11.98
C ALA A 49 8.50 15.87 12.86
N GLY A 50 8.00 14.64 12.74
CA GLY A 50 6.88 14.11 13.53
C GLY A 50 5.50 14.55 13.03
N LYS A 51 5.39 14.99 11.77
CA LYS A 51 4.09 15.33 11.17
C LYS A 51 3.45 14.11 10.51
N ASN A 52 2.12 14.02 10.65
CA ASN A 52 1.31 13.22 9.76
C ASN A 52 1.25 13.87 8.37
N VAL A 53 0.89 13.12 7.34
CA VAL A 53 0.79 13.64 5.97
C VAL A 53 -0.63 13.46 5.43
N TYR A 54 -1.16 14.53 4.87
CA TYR A 54 -2.45 14.54 4.20
C TYR A 54 -2.23 14.83 2.72
N PHE A 55 -2.40 13.80 1.87
CA PHE A 55 -2.28 13.91 0.43
C PHE A 55 -3.56 14.46 -0.17
N THR A 56 -3.46 15.64 -0.77
CA THR A 56 -4.57 16.22 -1.56
C THR A 56 -4.73 15.49 -2.90
N PRO A 57 -5.88 15.61 -3.57
CA PRO A 57 -6.08 14.96 -4.87
C PRO A 57 -5.01 15.34 -5.89
N GLY A 58 -4.47 14.34 -6.57
CA GLY A 58 -3.49 14.53 -7.64
C GLY A 58 -2.47 13.42 -7.75
N THR A 59 -1.51 13.58 -8.64
CA THR A 59 -0.45 12.61 -8.90
C THR A 59 0.87 13.13 -8.34
N TYR A 60 1.49 12.35 -7.47
CA TYR A 60 2.76 12.61 -6.80
C TYR A 60 3.84 11.73 -7.40
N TYR A 61 4.93 12.33 -7.89
CA TYR A 61 6.07 11.60 -8.40
C TYR A 61 7.14 11.52 -7.31
N ALA A 62 7.41 10.31 -6.82
CA ALA A 62 8.39 10.08 -5.78
C ALA A 62 9.78 9.83 -6.40
N GLU A 63 10.64 10.86 -6.45
CA GLU A 63 12.00 10.80 -6.99
C GLU A 63 12.94 9.97 -6.10
N GLU A 64 12.59 9.81 -4.86
CA GLU A 64 13.12 8.88 -3.88
C GLU A 64 11.93 8.28 -3.09
N PRO A 65 12.09 7.16 -2.40
CA PRO A 65 11.01 6.61 -1.60
C PRO A 65 10.49 7.60 -0.54
N ILE A 66 9.16 7.70 -0.41
CA ILE A 66 8.59 8.34 0.78
C ILE A 66 8.88 7.40 1.95
N LEU A 67 9.75 7.85 2.87
CA LEU A 67 10.23 7.05 4.00
C LEU A 67 9.44 7.35 5.27
N VAL A 68 8.73 6.33 5.79
CA VAL A 68 7.98 6.43 7.04
C VAL A 68 8.84 5.86 8.17
N ASN A 69 9.52 6.75 8.88
CA ASN A 69 10.52 6.43 9.90
C ASN A 69 10.14 6.90 11.32
N GLU A 70 8.89 7.31 11.54
CA GLU A 70 8.39 7.75 12.84
C GLU A 70 7.17 6.95 13.27
N ASP A 71 7.11 6.58 14.55
CA ASP A 71 6.00 5.84 15.14
C ASP A 71 4.67 6.59 15.02
N ASN A 72 3.59 5.84 14.83
CA ASN A 72 2.22 6.36 14.79
C ASN A 72 1.95 7.39 13.68
N THR A 73 2.82 7.50 12.70
CA THR A 73 2.62 8.38 11.54
C THR A 73 1.37 7.96 10.77
N ILE A 74 0.56 8.95 10.42
CA ILE A 74 -0.63 8.76 9.57
C ILE A 74 -0.38 9.38 8.21
N LEU A 75 -0.54 8.58 7.17
CA LEU A 75 -0.53 9.01 5.78
C LEU A 75 -1.94 8.80 5.21
N LEU A 76 -2.64 9.89 4.96
CA LEU A 76 -4.02 9.86 4.50
C LEU A 76 -4.14 10.51 3.13
N GLY A 77 -4.58 9.74 2.14
CA GLY A 77 -4.95 10.26 0.83
C GLY A 77 -6.44 10.55 0.71
N THR A 78 -6.79 11.51 -0.11
CA THR A 78 -8.18 11.80 -0.45
C THR A 78 -8.32 12.12 -1.94
N GLY A 79 -9.50 11.86 -2.48
CA GLY A 79 -9.82 12.22 -3.87
C GLY A 79 -8.92 11.54 -4.89
N MET A 80 -8.53 10.29 -4.64
CA MET A 80 -7.68 9.48 -5.53
C MET A 80 -6.25 10.05 -5.66
N ALA A 81 -5.65 10.45 -4.55
CA ALA A 81 -4.23 10.79 -4.51
C ALA A 81 -3.39 9.56 -4.93
N SER A 82 -2.63 9.71 -6.01
CA SER A 82 -1.82 8.64 -6.59
C SER A 82 -0.34 8.93 -6.41
N ILE A 83 0.43 7.94 -5.93
CA ILE A 83 1.88 8.03 -5.77
C ILE A 83 2.53 7.13 -6.80
N ILE A 84 3.45 7.71 -7.60
CA ILE A 84 4.18 7.04 -8.67
C ILE A 84 5.67 7.06 -8.34
N PRO A 85 6.35 5.90 -8.23
CA PRO A 85 7.79 5.89 -8.08
C PRO A 85 8.47 6.45 -9.35
N ALA A 86 9.26 7.50 -9.19
CA ALA A 86 10.17 8.05 -10.19
C ALA A 86 11.62 7.68 -9.86
N ASN A 87 11.80 6.55 -9.18
CA ASN A 87 13.04 5.94 -8.76
C ASN A 87 12.94 4.42 -8.96
N GLU A 88 14.06 3.71 -8.94
CA GLU A 88 14.09 2.26 -9.18
C GLU A 88 13.76 1.42 -7.93
N GLU A 89 13.49 2.03 -6.79
CA GLU A 89 13.31 1.32 -5.52
C GLU A 89 11.83 1.12 -5.17
N ALA A 90 11.16 2.17 -4.70
CA ALA A 90 9.76 2.11 -4.29
C ALA A 90 9.10 3.51 -4.28
N ALA A 91 7.78 3.57 -4.34
CA ALA A 91 7.05 4.82 -4.08
C ALA A 91 7.08 5.18 -2.58
N MET A 92 6.92 4.16 -1.71
CA MET A 92 6.94 4.36 -0.26
C MET A 92 7.57 3.14 0.44
N ILE A 93 8.31 3.42 1.51
CA ILE A 93 8.88 2.41 2.41
C ILE A 93 8.50 2.77 3.84
N ILE A 94 7.92 1.81 4.56
CA ILE A 94 7.73 1.89 6.01
C ILE A 94 8.94 1.19 6.65
N ASP A 95 9.66 1.90 7.53
CA ASP A 95 10.91 1.44 8.11
C ASP A 95 10.70 0.26 9.08
N ASP A 96 11.80 -0.44 9.41
CA ASP A 96 11.79 -1.67 10.20
C ASP A 96 11.36 -1.46 11.65
N ASP A 97 11.76 -0.37 12.26
CA ASP A 97 11.64 -0.15 13.70
C ASP A 97 10.40 0.67 14.11
N VAL A 98 9.49 0.97 13.17
CA VAL A 98 8.31 1.80 13.46
C VAL A 98 7.08 0.97 13.78
N THR A 99 6.23 1.50 14.67
CA THR A 99 4.96 0.88 15.09
C THR A 99 3.80 1.84 14.90
N GLY A 100 2.58 1.30 14.77
CA GLY A 100 1.35 2.07 14.77
C GLY A 100 1.14 2.98 13.55
N VAL A 101 1.96 2.84 12.52
CA VAL A 101 1.80 3.58 11.26
C VAL A 101 0.45 3.26 10.63
N LYS A 102 -0.21 4.27 10.08
CA LYS A 102 -1.47 4.11 9.35
C LYS A 102 -1.36 4.73 7.97
N VAL A 103 -1.62 3.94 6.94
CA VAL A 103 -1.68 4.41 5.56
C VAL A 103 -3.07 4.14 5.03
N ALA A 104 -3.75 5.17 4.54
CA ALA A 104 -5.14 5.01 4.09
C ALA A 104 -5.48 5.87 2.85
N GLY A 105 -6.35 5.35 1.98
CA GLY A 105 -6.97 6.11 0.90
C GLY A 105 -6.01 6.55 -0.21
N LEU A 106 -4.97 5.77 -0.49
CA LEU A 106 -3.95 6.08 -1.50
C LEU A 106 -4.01 5.09 -2.66
N ILE A 107 -3.61 5.58 -3.83
CA ILE A 107 -3.32 4.76 -5.01
C ILE A 107 -1.81 4.75 -5.21
N PHE A 108 -1.25 3.58 -5.45
CA PHE A 108 0.12 3.38 -5.87
C PHE A 108 0.12 2.92 -7.33
N ASP A 109 0.56 3.78 -8.23
CA ASP A 109 0.68 3.48 -9.65
C ASP A 109 2.14 3.20 -10.02
N ALA A 110 2.38 2.23 -10.88
CA ALA A 110 3.72 1.97 -11.37
C ALA A 110 4.24 3.12 -12.23
N GLY A 111 5.52 3.43 -12.09
CA GLY A 111 6.28 4.32 -12.95
C GLY A 111 6.97 3.56 -14.09
N GLU A 112 8.08 4.11 -14.62
CA GLU A 112 8.86 3.47 -15.68
C GLU A 112 9.35 2.06 -15.25
N HIS A 113 9.94 1.97 -14.06
CA HIS A 113 10.29 0.72 -13.37
C HIS A 113 10.61 1.00 -11.91
N SER A 114 10.18 0.09 -11.03
CA SER A 114 10.63 0.06 -9.63
C SER A 114 10.58 -1.38 -9.10
N LYS A 115 11.32 -1.64 -8.02
CA LYS A 115 11.26 -2.95 -7.35
C LYS A 115 9.93 -3.17 -6.65
N TYR A 116 9.38 -2.12 -6.02
CA TYR A 116 8.13 -2.16 -5.26
C TYR A 116 7.30 -0.91 -5.51
N LEU A 117 5.99 -1.01 -5.33
CA LEU A 117 5.17 0.19 -5.15
C LEU A 117 5.14 0.59 -3.67
N LEU A 118 4.88 -0.38 -2.77
CA LEU A 118 4.95 -0.17 -1.32
C LEU A 118 5.73 -1.32 -0.67
N LYS A 119 6.66 -0.98 0.24
CA LYS A 119 7.37 -1.94 1.08
C LYS A 119 7.16 -1.63 2.55
N VAL A 120 6.76 -2.64 3.34
CA VAL A 120 6.48 -2.53 4.78
C VAL A 120 7.49 -3.36 5.55
N GLY A 121 8.48 -2.68 6.14
CA GLY A 121 9.69 -3.28 6.66
C GLY A 121 10.68 -3.65 5.55
N THR A 122 11.96 -3.47 5.80
CA THR A 122 13.02 -3.79 4.83
C THR A 122 13.48 -5.24 4.93
N GLU A 123 13.38 -5.82 6.13
CA GLU A 123 13.76 -7.19 6.42
C GLU A 123 12.61 -7.98 7.10
N LYS A 124 12.59 -9.29 6.88
CA LYS A 124 11.60 -10.18 7.48
C LYS A 124 11.68 -10.15 9.01
N ASN A 125 10.53 -10.04 9.66
CA ASN A 125 10.37 -10.02 11.12
C ASN A 125 11.10 -8.85 11.81
N SER A 126 11.23 -7.75 11.12
CA SER A 126 11.94 -6.57 11.60
C SER A 126 11.33 -5.95 12.85
N ASN A 127 10.06 -6.27 13.19
CA ASN A 127 9.30 -5.55 14.18
C ASN A 127 8.36 -6.47 14.97
N ASN A 128 8.23 -6.26 16.29
CA ASN A 128 7.22 -6.88 17.13
C ASN A 128 6.27 -5.79 17.65
N ASN A 129 5.26 -5.47 16.85
CA ASN A 129 4.31 -4.39 17.06
C ASN A 129 2.89 -4.89 17.40
N GLU A 130 2.78 -6.02 18.12
CA GLU A 130 1.49 -6.66 18.46
C GLU A 130 0.52 -5.69 19.16
N ASP A 131 1.01 -4.90 20.11
CA ASP A 131 0.19 -3.92 20.85
C ASP A 131 -0.12 -2.63 20.07
N ASN A 132 0.59 -2.37 18.97
CA ASN A 132 0.46 -1.18 18.15
C ASN A 132 0.73 -1.49 16.68
N PRO A 133 -0.12 -2.26 16.02
CA PRO A 133 0.13 -2.76 14.67
C PRO A 133 0.15 -1.65 13.61
N ILE A 134 0.85 -1.92 12.51
CA ILE A 134 0.74 -1.13 11.29
C ILE A 134 -0.62 -1.43 10.65
N VAL A 135 -1.33 -0.40 10.22
CA VAL A 135 -2.64 -0.52 9.56
C VAL A 135 -2.56 0.08 8.16
N LEU A 136 -2.89 -0.73 7.18
CA LEU A 136 -2.97 -0.34 5.78
C LEU A 136 -4.43 -0.48 5.35
N GLN A 137 -5.06 0.60 4.90
CA GLN A 137 -6.50 0.59 4.62
C GLN A 137 -6.82 1.31 3.32
N ASP A 138 -7.74 0.73 2.54
CA ASP A 138 -8.25 1.36 1.33
C ASP A 138 -7.12 1.77 0.37
N LEU A 139 -6.25 0.80 0.05
CA LEU A 139 -5.10 1.00 -0.81
C LEU A 139 -5.28 0.27 -2.14
N PHE A 140 -4.96 0.97 -3.22
CA PHE A 140 -5.04 0.45 -4.58
C PHE A 140 -3.65 0.47 -5.22
N PHE A 141 -3.29 -0.62 -5.89
CA PHE A 141 -2.01 -0.79 -6.57
C PHE A 141 -2.27 -1.12 -8.02
N ARG A 142 -1.63 -0.38 -8.95
CA ARG A 142 -1.82 -0.60 -10.38
C ARG A 142 -0.50 -0.65 -11.12
N VAL A 143 -0.33 -1.66 -11.96
CA VAL A 143 0.80 -1.80 -12.87
C VAL A 143 0.26 -1.79 -14.30
N GLY A 144 0.35 -0.64 -14.99
CA GLY A 144 -0.28 -0.41 -16.30
C GLY A 144 -1.76 0.02 -16.21
N GLY A 145 -2.42 0.11 -17.35
CA GLY A 145 -3.85 0.38 -17.48
C GLY A 145 -4.26 1.85 -17.45
N THR A 146 -3.38 2.76 -17.11
CA THR A 146 -3.73 4.17 -16.85
C THR A 146 -3.20 5.15 -17.90
N THR A 147 -2.09 4.83 -18.55
CA THR A 147 -1.44 5.68 -19.57
C THR A 147 -0.96 4.81 -20.73
N ASP A 148 -0.72 5.40 -21.90
CA ASP A 148 -0.13 4.69 -23.05
C ASP A 148 1.34 4.33 -22.83
N THR A 149 1.99 4.87 -21.81
CA THR A 149 3.35 4.53 -21.42
C THR A 149 3.37 3.20 -20.70
N LEU A 150 4.27 2.31 -21.08
CA LEU A 150 4.51 1.06 -20.37
C LEU A 150 5.11 1.35 -19.00
N THR A 151 4.52 0.76 -17.97
CA THR A 151 4.94 0.94 -16.58
C THR A 151 5.15 -0.42 -15.93
N LYS A 152 6.15 -0.54 -15.05
CA LYS A 152 6.57 -1.81 -14.44
C LYS A 152 6.81 -1.66 -12.94
N ALA A 153 6.52 -2.72 -12.21
CA ALA A 153 7.00 -2.89 -10.85
C ALA A 153 7.28 -4.39 -10.64
N ASP A 154 8.46 -4.75 -10.15
CA ASP A 154 8.77 -6.17 -9.92
C ASP A 154 7.75 -6.78 -8.97
N ASN A 155 7.36 -6.06 -7.92
CA ASN A 155 6.33 -6.45 -6.97
C ASN A 155 5.48 -5.23 -6.57
N ALA A 156 4.17 -5.39 -6.42
CA ALA A 156 3.33 -4.27 -6.02
C ALA A 156 3.46 -3.98 -4.52
N LEU A 157 3.25 -4.98 -3.66
CA LEU A 157 3.30 -4.82 -2.20
C LEU A 157 4.12 -5.93 -1.56
N GLU A 158 5.12 -5.55 -0.73
CA GLU A 158 5.85 -6.50 0.11
C GLU A 158 5.70 -6.13 1.59
N ILE A 159 5.25 -7.08 2.41
CA ILE A 159 5.07 -6.94 3.86
C ILE A 159 6.07 -7.86 4.58
N ASN A 160 7.11 -7.27 5.15
CA ASN A 160 8.12 -7.93 5.96
C ASN A 160 7.87 -7.78 7.46
N ALA A 161 7.17 -6.72 7.87
CA ALA A 161 6.80 -6.47 9.26
C ALA A 161 5.76 -7.48 9.76
N ASN A 162 5.82 -7.80 11.06
CA ASN A 162 4.83 -8.63 11.73
C ASN A 162 3.58 -7.82 12.12
N ASN A 163 2.48 -8.51 12.44
CA ASN A 163 1.26 -7.94 13.03
C ASN A 163 0.70 -6.77 12.20
N VAL A 164 0.69 -6.89 10.86
CA VAL A 164 0.13 -5.87 9.96
C VAL A 164 -1.34 -6.18 9.71
N LEU A 165 -2.19 -5.17 9.84
CA LEU A 165 -3.60 -5.22 9.50
C LEU A 165 -3.81 -4.54 8.14
N CYS A 166 -4.34 -5.30 7.19
CA CYS A 166 -4.69 -4.83 5.86
C CYS A 166 -6.21 -4.88 5.70
N ASP A 167 -6.80 -3.83 5.13
CA ASP A 167 -8.24 -3.79 4.88
C ASP A 167 -8.55 -3.10 3.57
N HIS A 168 -9.34 -3.76 2.73
CA HIS A 168 -9.85 -3.25 1.47
C HIS A 168 -8.73 -2.88 0.48
N PHE A 169 -8.10 -3.92 -0.13
CA PHE A 169 -7.08 -3.76 -1.16
C PHE A 169 -7.57 -4.20 -2.52
N TRP A 170 -7.17 -3.45 -3.54
CA TRP A 170 -7.18 -3.93 -4.91
C TRP A 170 -5.77 -3.79 -5.49
N ILE A 171 -5.16 -4.92 -5.78
CA ILE A 171 -3.81 -5.03 -6.30
C ILE A 171 -3.91 -5.62 -7.71
N TRP A 172 -3.63 -4.81 -8.72
CA TRP A 172 -3.93 -5.13 -10.09
C TRP A 172 -2.75 -4.91 -11.02
N ARG A 173 -2.28 -6.00 -11.65
CA ARG A 173 -1.51 -5.86 -12.88
C ARG A 173 -2.53 -5.76 -14.01
N ALA A 174 -2.54 -4.64 -14.74
CA ALA A 174 -3.51 -4.43 -15.78
C ALA A 174 -3.37 -5.46 -16.91
N ASP A 175 -4.45 -6.08 -17.28
CA ASP A 175 -4.63 -6.98 -18.43
C ASP A 175 -5.43 -6.33 -19.56
N HIS A 176 -5.94 -5.13 -19.30
CA HIS A 176 -6.65 -4.28 -20.25
C HIS A 176 -6.44 -2.80 -19.91
N GLY A 177 -6.79 -1.92 -20.84
CA GLY A 177 -6.58 -0.47 -20.71
C GLY A 177 -5.37 0.02 -21.51
N ALA A 178 -4.89 1.20 -21.18
CA ALA A 178 -3.76 1.81 -21.86
C ALA A 178 -2.42 1.29 -21.32
N GLY A 179 -1.41 1.13 -22.18
CA GLY A 179 -0.06 0.69 -21.78
C GLY A 179 -0.04 -0.73 -21.21
N VAL A 180 -0.79 -1.65 -21.82
CA VAL A 180 -0.90 -3.05 -21.40
C VAL A 180 -0.37 -3.96 -22.50
N GLU A 181 0.65 -4.74 -22.16
CA GLU A 181 1.23 -5.81 -22.99
C GLU A 181 1.84 -6.86 -22.07
N TRP A 182 1.74 -8.17 -22.41
CA TRP A 182 2.29 -9.25 -21.59
C TRP A 182 3.77 -9.03 -21.19
N TYR A 183 4.59 -8.53 -22.13
CA TYR A 183 5.99 -8.16 -21.91
C TYR A 183 6.21 -6.66 -21.73
N GLY A 184 5.15 -5.90 -21.53
CA GLY A 184 5.19 -4.44 -21.42
C GLY A 184 5.06 -3.98 -19.97
N ASN A 185 3.91 -4.20 -19.36
CA ASN A 185 3.65 -3.88 -17.94
C ASN A 185 3.94 -5.09 -17.05
N GLU A 186 5.19 -5.53 -17.04
CA GLU A 186 5.62 -6.70 -16.29
C GLU A 186 5.54 -6.47 -14.79
N SER A 187 5.04 -7.50 -14.07
CA SER A 187 5.07 -7.56 -12.61
C SER A 187 4.99 -9.00 -12.12
N ASP A 188 5.94 -9.40 -11.31
CA ASP A 188 6.07 -10.76 -10.81
C ASP A 188 5.00 -11.12 -9.79
N HIS A 189 4.84 -10.29 -8.75
CA HIS A 189 3.96 -10.56 -7.61
C HIS A 189 3.10 -9.36 -7.23
N GLY A 190 1.83 -9.63 -6.91
CA GLY A 190 0.94 -8.61 -6.37
C GLY A 190 1.23 -8.33 -4.90
N LEU A 191 1.16 -9.38 -4.07
CA LEU A 191 1.40 -9.29 -2.64
C LEU A 191 2.41 -10.36 -2.22
N ILE A 192 3.47 -9.93 -1.54
CA ILE A 192 4.39 -10.82 -0.82
C ILE A 192 4.24 -10.56 0.67
N VAL A 193 3.94 -11.59 1.46
CA VAL A 193 3.85 -11.52 2.91
C VAL A 193 4.95 -12.39 3.50
N ASN A 194 5.96 -11.75 4.07
CA ASN A 194 7.06 -12.39 4.80
C ASN A 194 6.90 -12.29 6.31
N GLY A 195 6.17 -11.28 6.79
CA GLY A 195 5.88 -11.07 8.21
C GLY A 195 4.89 -12.09 8.77
N ASP A 196 4.97 -12.32 10.06
CA ASP A 196 4.07 -13.19 10.80
C ASP A 196 2.85 -12.44 11.33
N ASN A 197 1.73 -13.13 11.59
CA ASN A 197 0.47 -12.56 12.12
C ASN A 197 -0.12 -11.43 11.25
N VAL A 198 0.08 -11.47 9.94
CA VAL A 198 -0.52 -10.50 9.01
C VAL A 198 -1.96 -10.90 8.73
N THR A 199 -2.88 -9.96 8.82
CA THR A 199 -4.31 -10.19 8.52
C THR A 199 -4.78 -9.26 7.43
N CYS A 200 -5.40 -9.82 6.38
CA CYS A 200 -6.00 -9.06 5.29
C CYS A 200 -7.51 -9.28 5.24
N TYR A 201 -8.27 -8.20 5.23
CA TYR A 201 -9.70 -8.17 4.97
C TYR A 201 -9.96 -7.61 3.57
N ALA A 202 -10.84 -8.25 2.80
CA ALA A 202 -11.20 -7.83 1.44
C ALA A 202 -9.96 -7.58 0.55
N LEU A 203 -9.20 -8.65 0.31
CA LEU A 203 -8.04 -8.64 -0.56
C LEU A 203 -8.44 -9.08 -1.98
N PHE A 204 -8.35 -8.15 -2.95
CA PHE A 204 -8.45 -8.43 -4.37
C PHE A 204 -7.06 -8.33 -4.99
N ASN A 205 -6.58 -9.41 -5.63
CA ASN A 205 -5.22 -9.47 -6.16
C ASN A 205 -5.19 -10.23 -7.48
N GLU A 206 -4.83 -9.55 -8.58
CA GLU A 206 -5.19 -9.98 -9.92
C GLU A 206 -4.05 -9.84 -10.93
N HIS A 207 -3.93 -10.84 -11.82
CA HIS A 207 -3.24 -10.86 -13.09
C HIS A 207 -1.70 -10.80 -13.05
N PHE A 208 -1.06 -11.03 -11.92
CA PHE A 208 0.39 -11.03 -11.82
C PHE A 208 1.02 -12.24 -12.51
N GLN A 209 2.24 -12.06 -13.03
CA GLN A 209 2.85 -13.03 -13.95
C GLN A 209 3.44 -14.26 -13.26
N LYS A 210 3.79 -14.18 -11.95
CA LYS A 210 4.23 -15.35 -11.17
C LYS A 210 3.17 -15.74 -10.14
N TYR A 211 3.00 -14.92 -9.10
CA TYR A 211 1.98 -15.18 -8.07
C TYR A 211 1.21 -13.92 -7.74
N ASN A 212 -0.11 -14.01 -7.76
CA ASN A 212 -0.92 -12.93 -7.20
C ASN A 212 -0.56 -12.72 -5.73
N THR A 213 -0.50 -13.80 -4.95
CA THR A 213 -0.14 -13.73 -3.53
C THR A 213 0.90 -14.81 -3.20
N LEU A 214 2.05 -14.38 -2.67
CA LEU A 214 3.10 -15.23 -2.12
C LEU A 214 3.15 -15.04 -0.61
N TRP A 215 2.74 -16.06 0.15
CA TRP A 215 2.64 -15.98 1.61
C TRP A 215 3.68 -16.88 2.29
N ASN A 216 4.69 -16.28 2.89
CA ASN A 216 5.80 -16.96 3.57
C ASN A 216 5.71 -16.84 5.10
N GLY A 217 4.91 -15.89 5.62
CA GLY A 217 4.75 -15.67 7.06
C GLY A 217 3.86 -16.69 7.73
N GLU A 218 3.97 -16.80 9.05
CA GLU A 218 3.18 -17.72 9.87
C GLU A 218 1.98 -17.01 10.52
N ASN A 219 0.96 -17.78 10.90
CA ASN A 219 -0.25 -17.31 11.60
C ASN A 219 -1.02 -16.19 10.87
N GLY A 220 -0.87 -16.07 9.56
CA GLY A 220 -1.58 -15.09 8.77
C GLY A 220 -3.00 -15.53 8.42
N ALA A 221 -3.85 -14.56 8.05
CA ALA A 221 -5.20 -14.82 7.62
C ALA A 221 -5.68 -13.87 6.53
N THR A 222 -6.53 -14.38 5.65
CA THR A 222 -7.30 -13.56 4.71
C THR A 222 -8.78 -13.81 4.91
N TYR A 223 -9.57 -12.74 4.93
CA TYR A 223 -11.01 -12.79 4.98
C TYR A 223 -11.59 -12.08 3.76
N PHE A 224 -12.35 -12.79 2.96
CA PHE A 224 -12.84 -12.34 1.68
C PHE A 224 -11.68 -12.07 0.69
N TYR A 225 -11.10 -13.15 0.18
CA TYR A 225 -10.03 -13.14 -0.82
C TYR A 225 -10.61 -13.41 -2.21
N GLN A 226 -10.28 -12.52 -3.16
CA GLN A 226 -10.58 -12.70 -4.58
C GLN A 226 -9.28 -12.62 -5.38
N ASN A 227 -9.11 -13.46 -6.36
CA ASN A 227 -8.01 -13.37 -7.31
C ASN A 227 -8.46 -13.79 -8.71
N GLU A 228 -7.77 -13.27 -9.70
CA GLU A 228 -7.93 -13.66 -11.09
C GLU A 228 -6.56 -13.95 -11.71
N THR A 229 -6.50 -14.94 -12.57
CA THR A 229 -5.32 -15.22 -13.37
C THR A 229 -5.23 -14.24 -14.54
N ALA A 230 -4.02 -14.00 -15.06
CA ALA A 230 -3.83 -13.10 -16.20
C ALA A 230 -4.59 -13.60 -17.44
N TYR A 231 -5.19 -12.66 -18.19
CA TYR A 231 -5.92 -12.94 -19.44
C TYR A 231 -5.13 -12.63 -20.70
N ASP A 232 -3.97 -11.99 -20.55
CA ASP A 232 -3.15 -11.46 -21.64
C ASP A 232 -1.88 -12.28 -22.02
N PRO A 233 -1.58 -13.49 -21.45
CA PRO A 233 -0.51 -14.31 -21.98
C PRO A 233 -0.70 -14.64 -23.45
N ILE A 234 0.39 -14.58 -24.23
CA ILE A 234 0.35 -14.85 -25.68
C ILE A 234 0.01 -16.31 -25.95
N SER A 235 0.49 -17.21 -25.10
CA SER A 235 0.16 -18.63 -25.10
C SER A 235 0.29 -19.22 -23.71
N GLN A 236 -0.20 -20.43 -23.50
CA GLN A 236 -0.07 -21.11 -22.20
C GLN A 236 1.38 -21.47 -21.86
N GLU A 237 2.24 -21.64 -22.87
CA GLU A 237 3.66 -21.92 -22.65
C GLU A 237 4.43 -20.69 -22.16
N GLU A 238 3.87 -19.50 -22.33
CA GLU A 238 4.47 -18.22 -21.94
C GLU A 238 4.14 -17.81 -20.50
N TRP A 239 3.28 -18.59 -19.84
CA TRP A 239 2.81 -18.28 -18.47
C TRP A 239 3.10 -19.39 -17.46
#